data_c03a88f3d0d04504d08cb9ccac786f05
#
_entry.id   c03a88f3d0d04504d08cb9ccac786f05
#
_cell.length_a   1.000
_cell.length_b   1.000
_cell.length_c   1.000
_cell.angle_alpha   90.00
_cell.angle_beta   90.00
_cell.angle_gamma   90.00
#
_symmetry.space_group_name_H-M   'P 1'
#
loop_
_entity.id
_entity.type
_entity.pdbx_description
1 polymer ?
#
loop_
_entity_poly.entity_id
_entity_poly.type
_entity_poly.pdbx_seq_one_letter_code
_entity_poly.pdbx_strand_id
1 'polypeptide(L)'
;SQALRYSQLVFDMTELTRRKMQNHLYSGNNDKGSNFTVGRYFDILAAQSAEISRITDRGRNMAEIEAQEKIVAEELASVNETFTEIPAYNLSKLGVGFHVGATSRFHVGEYAETFSPSFGFLMGMSYTFGRSEIYIDLNFGGGCRLLKDMPGRKLETWKAGEKLTYINPDLVYAFNVYDGNTFKISPFAGFGVNNIYYRNPDAASEVKDDDNIGFTLLAGLSFDLKFLNSLFLTGDPVRSSINGGINEHSFKLRVYAERTGLGNGLAPYSINCSLCYNILSKSMKH
;
A
#
# COMPACT_ATOMS: atom_id res chain seq x y z
N SER A 1 33.95 -0.04 -30.48
CA SER A 1 34.04 -1.44 -30.97
C SER A 1 32.76 -1.77 -31.74
N GLN A 2 32.82 -2.73 -32.65
CA GLN A 2 31.71 -3.23 -33.46
C GLN A 2 30.50 -3.65 -32.58
N ALA A 3 30.78 -4.37 -31.51
CA ALA A 3 29.74 -4.80 -30.54
C ALA A 3 29.02 -3.60 -29.90
N LEU A 4 29.72 -2.52 -29.60
CA LEU A 4 29.13 -1.32 -29.03
C LEU A 4 28.19 -0.63 -30.01
N ARG A 5 28.59 -0.52 -31.30
CA ARG A 5 27.72 0.06 -32.34
C ARG A 5 26.47 -0.77 -32.56
N TYR A 6 26.61 -2.10 -32.63
CA TYR A 6 25.43 -2.97 -32.72
C TYR A 6 24.46 -2.81 -31.50
N SER A 7 25.01 -2.75 -30.29
CA SER A 7 24.20 -2.54 -29.10
C SER A 7 23.50 -1.17 -29.11
N GLN A 8 24.19 -0.12 -29.61
CA GLN A 8 23.59 1.21 -29.75
C GLN A 8 22.47 1.21 -30.80
N LEU A 9 22.67 0.56 -31.95
CA LEU A 9 21.64 0.42 -32.97
C LEU A 9 20.38 -0.26 -32.43
N VAL A 10 20.51 -1.35 -31.63
CA VAL A 10 19.39 -2.04 -31.00
C VAL A 10 18.69 -1.13 -29.99
N PHE A 11 19.46 -0.36 -29.21
CA PHE A 11 18.91 0.60 -28.27
C PHE A 11 18.13 1.72 -28.97
N ASP A 12 18.69 2.32 -30.02
CA ASP A 12 18.08 3.40 -30.77
C ASP A 12 16.77 2.96 -31.48
N MET A 13 16.76 1.73 -32.00
CA MET A 13 15.56 1.12 -32.56
C MET A 13 14.49 0.89 -31.49
N THR A 14 14.88 0.45 -30.31
CA THR A 14 13.96 0.27 -29.17
C THR A 14 13.37 1.61 -28.76
N GLU A 15 14.18 2.66 -28.67
CA GLU A 15 13.75 4.01 -28.35
C GLU A 15 12.79 4.58 -29.42
N LEU A 16 13.08 4.37 -30.68
CA LEU A 16 12.19 4.75 -31.77
C LEU A 16 10.82 4.09 -31.66
N THR A 17 10.81 2.78 -31.38
CA THR A 17 9.56 2.02 -31.21
C THR A 17 8.79 2.50 -29.97
N ARG A 18 9.48 2.82 -28.89
CA ARG A 18 8.89 3.42 -27.69
C ARG A 18 8.21 4.77 -27.99
N ARG A 19 8.89 5.67 -28.75
CA ARG A 19 8.32 6.97 -29.14
C ARG A 19 7.10 6.80 -30.03
N LYS A 20 7.15 5.93 -31.03
CA LYS A 20 6.02 5.61 -31.90
C LYS A 20 4.83 5.07 -31.10
N MET A 21 5.05 4.17 -30.17
CA MET A 21 4.02 3.63 -29.27
C MET A 21 3.41 4.73 -28.40
N GLN A 22 4.24 5.56 -27.79
CA GLN A 22 3.82 6.65 -26.94
C GLN A 22 2.95 7.66 -27.70
N ASN A 23 3.38 8.09 -28.89
CA ASN A 23 2.62 8.99 -29.73
C ASN A 23 1.29 8.39 -30.18
N HIS A 24 1.25 7.09 -30.46
CA HIS A 24 0.01 6.39 -30.80
C HIS A 24 -0.96 6.36 -29.60
N LEU A 25 -0.45 6.04 -28.41
CA LEU A 25 -1.27 6.01 -27.18
C LEU A 25 -1.85 7.40 -26.85
N TYR A 26 -1.09 8.47 -27.09
CA TYR A 26 -1.52 9.84 -26.80
C TYR A 26 -2.39 10.46 -27.90
N SER A 27 -2.35 9.95 -29.13
CA SER A 27 -3.17 10.48 -30.23
C SER A 27 -4.68 10.21 -30.08
N GLY A 28 -5.07 9.41 -29.08
CA GLY A 28 -6.48 9.06 -28.85
C GLY A 28 -7.10 8.10 -29.89
N ASN A 29 -6.34 7.71 -30.92
CA ASN A 29 -6.79 6.80 -31.98
C ASN A 29 -6.74 5.32 -31.55
N ASN A 30 -7.17 5.02 -30.35
CA ASN A 30 -7.14 3.67 -29.78
C ASN A 30 -8.47 2.91 -30.00
N ASP A 31 -8.90 2.75 -31.25
CA ASP A 31 -10.15 2.06 -31.60
C ASP A 31 -10.24 0.60 -31.07
N LYS A 32 -9.11 0.00 -30.71
CA LYS A 32 -9.04 -1.39 -30.22
C LYS A 32 -8.55 -1.53 -28.78
N GLY A 33 -8.37 -0.40 -28.08
CA GLY A 33 -7.87 -0.38 -26.69
C GLY A 33 -6.34 -0.37 -26.58
N SER A 34 -5.86 0.23 -25.50
CA SER A 34 -4.42 0.48 -25.28
C SER A 34 -3.60 -0.81 -25.15
N ASN A 35 -4.17 -1.90 -24.63
CA ASN A 35 -3.50 -3.21 -24.54
C ASN A 35 -3.15 -3.81 -25.89
N PHE A 36 -4.11 -3.74 -26.83
CA PHE A 36 -3.85 -4.21 -28.18
C PHE A 36 -2.73 -3.40 -28.83
N THR A 37 -2.73 -2.10 -28.60
CA THR A 37 -1.70 -1.20 -29.12
C THR A 37 -0.32 -1.53 -28.51
N VAL A 38 -0.22 -1.68 -27.20
CA VAL A 38 1.04 -2.04 -26.51
C VAL A 38 1.54 -3.42 -26.99
N GLY A 39 0.67 -4.43 -26.99
CA GLY A 39 1.01 -5.77 -27.47
C GLY A 39 1.55 -5.75 -28.89
N ARG A 40 0.87 -5.04 -29.80
CA ARG A 40 1.31 -4.86 -31.20
C ARG A 40 2.71 -4.23 -31.31
N TYR A 41 3.02 -3.22 -30.49
CA TYR A 41 4.34 -2.59 -30.52
C TYR A 41 5.44 -3.51 -29.98
N PHE A 42 5.15 -4.38 -29.00
CA PHE A 42 6.08 -5.42 -28.58
C PHE A 42 6.34 -6.46 -29.69
N ASP A 43 5.29 -6.86 -30.42
CA ASP A 43 5.46 -7.76 -31.57
C ASP A 43 6.30 -7.11 -32.68
N ILE A 44 6.07 -5.82 -32.97
CA ILE A 44 6.88 -5.05 -33.92
C ILE A 44 8.32 -4.98 -33.46
N LEU A 45 8.59 -4.68 -32.19
CA LEU A 45 9.94 -4.61 -31.64
C LEU A 45 10.65 -5.97 -31.73
N ALA A 46 9.94 -7.06 -31.41
CA ALA A 46 10.50 -8.41 -31.52
C ALA A 46 10.86 -8.75 -32.96
N ALA A 47 9.96 -8.45 -33.92
CA ALA A 47 10.20 -8.68 -35.34
C ALA A 47 11.39 -7.83 -35.88
N GLN A 48 11.45 -6.56 -35.51
CA GLN A 48 12.53 -5.66 -35.90
C GLN A 48 13.88 -6.10 -35.31
N SER A 49 13.90 -6.53 -34.04
CA SER A 49 15.10 -7.04 -33.38
C SER A 49 15.63 -8.32 -34.06
N ALA A 50 14.71 -9.23 -34.42
CA ALA A 50 15.08 -10.45 -35.14
C ALA A 50 15.66 -10.12 -36.54
N GLU A 51 15.04 -9.19 -37.26
CA GLU A 51 15.48 -8.79 -38.59
C GLU A 51 16.83 -8.07 -38.54
N ILE A 52 17.06 -7.13 -37.65
CA ILE A 52 18.34 -6.47 -37.44
C ILE A 52 19.42 -7.48 -37.09
N SER A 53 19.15 -8.44 -36.21
CA SER A 53 20.06 -9.51 -35.87
C SER A 53 20.44 -10.35 -37.10
N ARG A 54 19.48 -10.63 -37.97
CA ARG A 54 19.65 -11.42 -39.18
C ARG A 54 20.50 -10.68 -40.22
N ILE A 55 20.15 -9.44 -40.59
CA ILE A 55 20.83 -8.69 -41.66
C ILE A 55 22.23 -8.22 -41.26
N THR A 56 22.44 -7.92 -39.98
CA THR A 56 23.78 -7.55 -39.48
C THR A 56 24.63 -8.74 -39.10
N ASP A 57 24.22 -9.99 -39.38
CA ASP A 57 24.89 -11.21 -38.94
C ASP A 57 25.26 -11.14 -37.44
N ARG A 58 24.23 -10.81 -36.57
CA ARG A 58 24.40 -10.64 -35.12
C ARG A 58 25.48 -9.61 -34.77
N GLY A 59 25.53 -8.53 -35.53
CA GLY A 59 26.49 -7.44 -35.32
C GLY A 59 27.85 -7.64 -35.97
N ARG A 60 28.03 -8.61 -36.87
CA ARG A 60 29.31 -8.85 -37.57
C ARG A 60 29.42 -8.10 -38.90
N ASN A 61 28.31 -7.76 -39.53
CA ASN A 61 28.28 -7.01 -40.78
C ASN A 61 28.28 -5.51 -40.54
N MET A 62 29.46 -4.87 -40.57
CA MET A 62 29.59 -3.43 -40.29
C MET A 62 28.88 -2.53 -41.31
N ALA A 63 28.91 -2.90 -42.58
CA ALA A 63 28.27 -2.10 -43.61
C ALA A 63 26.77 -2.02 -43.40
N GLU A 64 26.16 -3.13 -42.99
CA GLU A 64 24.75 -3.17 -42.70
C GLU A 64 24.41 -2.44 -41.40
N ILE A 65 25.26 -2.51 -40.37
CA ILE A 65 25.10 -1.74 -39.15
C ILE A 65 25.08 -0.24 -39.49
N GLU A 66 26.00 0.26 -40.28
CA GLU A 66 26.07 1.68 -40.69
C GLU A 66 24.86 2.11 -41.50
N ALA A 67 24.38 1.24 -42.38
CA ALA A 67 23.14 1.52 -43.14
C ALA A 67 21.90 1.64 -42.21
N GLN A 68 21.77 0.72 -41.27
CA GLN A 68 20.63 0.72 -40.33
C GLN A 68 20.73 1.84 -39.30
N GLU A 69 21.91 2.19 -38.80
CA GLU A 69 22.14 3.34 -37.93
C GLU A 69 21.61 4.64 -38.58
N LYS A 70 21.89 4.84 -39.87
CA LYS A 70 21.42 6.01 -40.61
C LYS A 70 19.90 6.04 -40.72
N ILE A 71 19.27 4.92 -41.07
CA ILE A 71 17.80 4.82 -41.17
C ILE A 71 17.16 5.12 -39.81
N VAL A 72 17.64 4.48 -38.75
CA VAL A 72 17.07 4.68 -37.41
C VAL A 72 17.27 6.10 -36.90
N ALA A 73 18.44 6.71 -37.17
CA ALA A 73 18.72 8.10 -36.80
C ALA A 73 17.80 9.11 -37.53
N GLU A 74 17.54 8.91 -38.81
CA GLU A 74 16.64 9.72 -39.60
C GLU A 74 15.21 9.59 -39.10
N GLU A 75 14.75 8.38 -38.77
CA GLU A 75 13.44 8.16 -38.19
C GLU A 75 13.31 8.77 -36.79
N LEU A 76 14.31 8.61 -35.91
CA LEU A 76 14.35 9.21 -34.58
C LEU A 76 14.25 10.74 -34.64
N ALA A 77 14.94 11.36 -35.62
CA ALA A 77 14.85 12.80 -35.82
C ALA A 77 13.48 13.27 -36.33
N SER A 78 12.74 12.41 -37.03
CA SER A 78 11.40 12.72 -37.55
C SER A 78 10.28 12.51 -36.51
N VAL A 79 10.51 11.62 -35.55
CA VAL A 79 9.56 11.35 -34.45
C VAL A 79 9.81 12.34 -33.33
N ASN A 80 9.13 13.48 -33.34
CA ASN A 80 9.15 14.42 -32.23
C ASN A 80 8.73 13.72 -30.95
N GLU A 81 9.59 13.76 -29.95
CA GLU A 81 9.19 13.46 -28.59
C GLU A 81 8.24 14.57 -28.14
N THR A 82 6.95 14.35 -28.29
CA THR A 82 5.97 15.12 -27.54
C THR A 82 6.11 14.70 -26.09
N PHE A 83 7.05 15.29 -25.35
CA PHE A 83 6.90 15.44 -23.91
C PHE A 83 5.74 16.41 -23.69
N THR A 84 4.56 15.98 -23.98
CA THR A 84 3.42 16.48 -23.25
C THR A 84 3.71 16.12 -21.82
N GLU A 85 3.66 17.10 -20.93
CA GLU A 85 3.55 16.89 -19.49
C GLU A 85 2.77 15.61 -19.29
N ILE A 86 3.31 14.69 -18.50
CA ILE A 86 2.62 13.44 -18.18
C ILE A 86 1.17 13.84 -17.96
N PRO A 87 0.22 13.42 -18.81
CA PRO A 87 -1.13 13.94 -18.74
C PRO A 87 -1.56 13.75 -17.31
N ALA A 88 -2.06 14.80 -16.65
CA ALA A 88 -2.46 14.73 -15.27
C ALA A 88 -3.51 13.62 -15.21
N TYR A 89 -3.05 12.41 -14.85
CA TYR A 89 -3.90 11.24 -14.81
C TYR A 89 -5.05 11.55 -13.87
N ASN A 90 -6.26 11.61 -14.40
CA ASN A 90 -7.44 11.73 -13.58
C ASN A 90 -7.57 10.45 -12.76
N LEU A 91 -7.02 10.46 -11.56
CA LEU A 91 -7.15 9.34 -10.65
C LEU A 91 -8.59 9.22 -10.19
N SER A 92 -9.02 7.98 -10.02
CA SER A 92 -10.29 7.69 -9.36
C SER A 92 -10.29 8.33 -7.96
N LYS A 93 -11.45 8.84 -7.56
CA LYS A 93 -11.67 9.22 -6.17
C LYS A 93 -11.74 8.00 -5.23
N LEU A 94 -11.90 6.81 -5.82
CA LEU A 94 -11.93 5.54 -5.11
C LEU A 94 -10.52 4.97 -5.04
N GLY A 95 -10.15 4.41 -3.91
CA GLY A 95 -8.89 3.73 -3.70
C GLY A 95 -9.03 2.62 -2.67
N VAL A 96 -8.17 1.63 -2.75
CA VAL A 96 -8.06 0.54 -1.79
C VAL A 96 -6.64 0.54 -1.25
N GLY A 97 -6.50 0.46 0.06
CA GLY A 97 -5.20 0.45 0.71
C GLY A 97 -5.03 -0.74 1.64
N PHE A 98 -3.77 -1.00 1.94
CA PHE A 98 -3.35 -1.96 2.95
C PHE A 98 -2.25 -1.33 3.78
N HIS A 99 -2.29 -1.53 5.09
CA HIS A 99 -1.26 -1.03 5.98
C HIS A 99 -0.89 -2.08 7.02
N VAL A 100 0.38 -2.02 7.43
CA VAL A 100 0.96 -2.95 8.38
C VAL A 100 2.03 -2.24 9.19
N GLY A 101 2.09 -2.49 10.50
CA GLY A 101 3.08 -1.82 11.33
C GLY A 101 3.07 -2.24 12.79
N ALA A 102 3.80 -1.46 13.58
CA ALA A 102 3.88 -1.62 15.02
C ALA A 102 2.91 -0.66 15.72
N THR A 103 2.41 -1.07 16.85
CA THR A 103 1.57 -0.25 17.73
C THR A 103 2.07 -0.33 19.18
N SER A 104 1.84 0.75 19.92
CA SER A 104 2.08 0.83 21.34
C SER A 104 0.86 1.40 22.04
N ARG A 105 0.54 0.90 23.21
CA ARG A 105 -0.59 1.32 24.02
C ARG A 105 -0.10 1.72 25.40
N PHE A 106 -0.41 2.93 25.80
CA PHE A 106 -0.10 3.50 27.11
C PHE A 106 -1.42 3.71 27.86
N HIS A 107 -1.58 3.02 28.94
CA HIS A 107 -2.78 3.12 29.76
C HIS A 107 -2.75 4.39 30.61
N VAL A 108 -3.91 4.97 30.91
CA VAL A 108 -4.05 6.25 31.63
C VAL A 108 -5.03 6.09 32.81
N GLY A 109 -4.78 6.83 33.90
CA GLY A 109 -5.63 6.80 35.09
C GLY A 109 -5.55 5.45 35.82
N GLU A 110 -6.66 5.00 36.38
CA GLU A 110 -6.76 3.72 37.11
C GLU A 110 -6.32 2.51 36.29
N TYR A 111 -6.40 2.63 34.97
CA TYR A 111 -5.99 1.56 34.08
C TYR A 111 -4.46 1.42 34.00
N ALA A 112 -3.71 2.51 34.14
CA ALA A 112 -2.26 2.48 34.25
C ALA A 112 -1.76 1.80 35.54
N GLU A 113 -2.60 1.78 36.57
CA GLU A 113 -2.32 1.06 37.81
C GLU A 113 -2.61 -0.45 37.69
N THR A 114 -3.44 -0.83 36.72
CA THR A 114 -3.88 -2.21 36.54
C THR A 114 -3.08 -2.93 35.45
N PHE A 115 -2.70 -2.20 34.38
CA PHE A 115 -2.05 -2.77 33.21
C PHE A 115 -0.77 -2.00 32.85
N SER A 116 0.30 -2.73 32.60
CA SER A 116 1.52 -2.13 32.06
C SER A 116 1.32 -1.69 30.60
N PRO A 117 2.16 -0.79 30.07
CA PRO A 117 2.18 -0.50 28.62
C PRO A 117 2.31 -1.79 27.81
N SER A 118 1.71 -1.79 26.62
CA SER A 118 1.76 -2.93 25.70
C SER A 118 2.28 -2.52 24.34
N PHE A 119 2.88 -3.50 23.65
CA PHE A 119 3.35 -3.35 22.28
C PHE A 119 2.68 -4.41 21.43
N GLY A 120 2.49 -4.08 20.15
CA GLY A 120 1.80 -4.99 19.26
C GLY A 120 2.05 -4.70 17.80
N PHE A 121 1.28 -5.39 17.02
CA PHE A 121 1.29 -5.33 15.58
C PHE A 121 -0.09 -4.87 15.09
N LEU A 122 -0.10 -3.98 14.12
CA LEU A 122 -1.30 -3.48 13.46
C LEU A 122 -1.27 -3.89 12.00
N MET A 123 -2.35 -4.46 11.52
CA MET A 123 -2.62 -4.64 10.11
C MET A 123 -4.04 -4.18 9.80
N GLY A 124 -4.23 -3.67 8.58
CA GLY A 124 -5.56 -3.21 8.18
C GLY A 124 -5.68 -2.97 6.70
N MET A 125 -6.94 -2.83 6.30
CA MET A 125 -7.32 -2.44 4.95
C MET A 125 -8.02 -1.09 5.00
N SER A 126 -7.87 -0.30 3.96
CA SER A 126 -8.58 0.97 3.82
C SER A 126 -9.31 1.06 2.49
N TYR A 127 -10.43 1.78 2.53
CA TYR A 127 -11.19 2.16 1.36
C TYR A 127 -11.34 3.69 1.35
N THR A 128 -10.82 4.32 0.29
CA THR A 128 -10.82 5.78 0.13
C THR A 128 -11.87 6.19 -0.89
N PHE A 129 -12.64 7.22 -0.57
CA PHE A 129 -13.60 7.85 -1.48
C PHE A 129 -13.53 9.39 -1.34
N GLY A 130 -12.88 10.02 -2.28
CA GLY A 130 -12.60 11.45 -2.23
C GLY A 130 -11.68 11.81 -1.06
N ARG A 131 -12.19 12.61 -0.11
CA ARG A 131 -11.47 12.99 1.11
C ARG A 131 -11.76 12.06 2.30
N SER A 132 -12.64 11.11 2.14
CA SER A 132 -13.02 10.18 3.21
C SER A 132 -12.30 8.87 3.06
N GLU A 133 -12.01 8.24 4.18
CA GLU A 133 -11.31 6.96 4.24
C GLU A 133 -11.90 6.10 5.36
N ILE A 134 -12.20 4.84 5.07
CA ILE A 134 -12.66 3.87 6.06
C ILE A 134 -11.57 2.83 6.22
N TYR A 135 -11.22 2.52 7.46
CA TYR A 135 -10.27 1.45 7.80
C TYR A 135 -11.00 0.32 8.51
N ILE A 136 -10.57 -0.89 8.20
CA ILE A 136 -10.82 -2.08 9.00
C ILE A 136 -9.45 -2.50 9.52
N ASP A 137 -9.24 -2.29 10.80
CA ASP A 137 -7.97 -2.52 11.48
C ASP A 137 -8.06 -3.75 12.37
N LEU A 138 -6.94 -4.43 12.51
CA LEU A 138 -6.77 -5.53 13.42
C LEU A 138 -5.47 -5.32 14.19
N ASN A 139 -5.62 -5.02 15.48
CA ASN A 139 -4.50 -4.83 16.39
C ASN A 139 -4.28 -6.12 17.19
N PHE A 140 -3.04 -6.61 17.17
CA PHE A 140 -2.59 -7.72 18.01
C PHE A 140 -1.52 -7.21 18.94
N GLY A 141 -1.65 -7.46 20.22
CA GLY A 141 -0.64 -7.04 21.15
C GLY A 141 -0.38 -8.05 22.26
N GLY A 142 0.80 -7.90 22.80
CA GLY A 142 1.26 -8.71 23.94
C GLY A 142 2.24 -7.91 24.79
N GLY A 143 2.82 -8.58 25.78
CA GLY A 143 3.76 -7.93 26.69
C GLY A 143 3.09 -7.02 27.73
N CYS A 144 1.80 -6.79 27.64
CA CYS A 144 1.01 -6.21 28.71
C CYS A 144 1.08 -7.13 29.93
N ARG A 145 1.34 -6.57 31.11
CA ARG A 145 1.31 -7.31 32.38
C ARG A 145 0.21 -6.75 33.26
N LEU A 146 -0.45 -7.65 33.95
CA LEU A 146 -1.36 -7.26 35.03
C LEU A 146 -0.54 -6.79 36.22
N LEU A 147 -0.80 -5.58 36.70
CA LEU A 147 -0.07 -4.98 37.84
C LEU A 147 -0.78 -5.19 39.17
N LYS A 148 -2.12 -5.38 39.14
CA LYS A 148 -2.96 -5.68 40.29
C LYS A 148 -3.87 -6.86 39.96
N ASP A 149 -4.21 -7.62 40.99
CA ASP A 149 -5.25 -8.66 40.86
C ASP A 149 -6.57 -8.02 40.40
N MET A 150 -7.24 -8.66 39.47
CA MET A 150 -8.55 -8.18 38.97
C MET A 150 -9.52 -9.35 38.79
N PRO A 151 -10.85 -9.10 38.90
CA PRO A 151 -11.83 -10.14 38.67
C PRO A 151 -11.80 -10.59 37.21
N GLY A 152 -11.78 -11.89 36.99
CA GLY A 152 -11.92 -12.54 35.69
C GLY A 152 -13.40 -12.72 35.31
N ARG A 153 -13.63 -13.26 34.14
CA ARG A 153 -14.97 -13.61 33.65
C ARG A 153 -15.34 -15.06 33.98
N LYS A 154 -14.39 -15.97 33.77
CA LYS A 154 -14.51 -17.41 34.04
C LYS A 154 -13.75 -17.81 35.32
N LEU A 155 -12.66 -17.09 35.61
CA LEU A 155 -11.87 -17.20 36.80
C LEU A 155 -12.30 -16.16 37.82
N GLU A 156 -12.27 -16.52 39.13
CA GLU A 156 -12.58 -15.53 40.16
C GLU A 156 -11.62 -14.32 40.12
N THR A 157 -10.35 -14.60 39.86
CA THR A 157 -9.29 -13.58 39.90
C THR A 157 -8.20 -13.84 38.88
N TRP A 158 -7.84 -12.85 38.11
CA TRP A 158 -6.62 -12.78 37.34
C TRP A 158 -5.48 -12.29 38.23
N LYS A 159 -4.35 -12.98 38.24
CA LYS A 159 -3.25 -12.67 39.12
C LYS A 159 -2.31 -11.61 38.58
N ALA A 160 -1.87 -10.70 39.45
CA ALA A 160 -0.84 -9.71 39.14
C ALA A 160 0.47 -10.39 38.72
N GLY A 161 1.21 -9.73 37.82
CA GLY A 161 2.48 -10.23 37.25
C GLY A 161 2.31 -11.03 35.95
N GLU A 162 1.11 -11.55 35.67
CA GLU A 162 0.86 -12.36 34.47
C GLU A 162 0.79 -11.56 33.20
N LYS A 163 1.19 -12.20 32.11
CA LYS A 163 1.18 -11.61 30.77
C LYS A 163 -0.21 -11.74 30.14
N LEU A 164 -0.63 -10.65 29.53
CA LEU A 164 -1.87 -10.58 28.77
C LEU A 164 -1.58 -10.43 27.29
N THR A 165 -2.51 -10.93 26.48
CA THR A 165 -2.54 -10.73 25.03
C THR A 165 -3.86 -10.06 24.68
N TYR A 166 -3.87 -9.19 23.67
CA TYR A 166 -5.11 -8.59 23.21
C TYR A 166 -5.25 -8.69 21.69
N ILE A 167 -6.50 -8.73 21.24
CA ILE A 167 -6.89 -8.65 19.83
C ILE A 167 -8.01 -7.63 19.74
N ASN A 168 -7.79 -6.57 18.92
CA ASN A 168 -8.76 -5.51 18.73
C ASN A 168 -9.06 -5.34 17.24
N PRO A 169 -10.19 -5.83 16.76
CA PRO A 169 -10.78 -5.38 15.49
C PRO A 169 -11.43 -4.01 15.67
N ASP A 170 -11.08 -3.06 14.80
CA ASP A 170 -11.59 -1.70 14.81
C ASP A 170 -12.14 -1.31 13.43
N LEU A 171 -13.25 -0.56 13.42
CA LEU A 171 -13.77 0.12 12.25
C LEU A 171 -13.58 1.63 12.45
N VAL A 172 -12.85 2.27 11.55
CA VAL A 172 -12.41 3.65 11.69
C VAL A 172 -12.80 4.46 10.46
N TYR A 173 -13.34 5.65 10.70
CA TYR A 173 -13.57 6.66 9.66
C TYR A 173 -12.57 7.80 9.83
N ALA A 174 -11.92 8.19 8.73
CA ALA A 174 -11.00 9.31 8.67
C ALA A 174 -11.41 10.30 7.57
N PHE A 175 -11.12 11.56 7.83
CA PHE A 175 -11.35 12.63 6.87
C PHE A 175 -10.04 13.36 6.57
N ASN A 176 -9.62 13.38 5.30
CA ASN A 176 -8.37 13.99 4.85
C ASN A 176 -8.55 15.53 4.82
N VAL A 177 -8.14 16.20 5.90
CA VAL A 177 -8.19 17.67 5.98
C VAL A 177 -7.10 18.30 5.10
N TYR A 178 -5.98 17.61 4.97
CA TYR A 178 -4.90 17.95 4.06
C TYR A 178 -4.41 16.69 3.35
N ASP A 179 -4.26 16.76 2.02
CA ASP A 179 -3.73 15.68 1.18
C ASP A 179 -2.85 16.30 0.09
N GLY A 180 -1.56 16.46 0.39
CA GLY A 180 -0.53 16.98 -0.50
C GLY A 180 0.31 15.88 -1.12
N ASN A 181 1.30 16.27 -1.91
CA ASN A 181 2.19 15.32 -2.60
C ASN A 181 3.13 14.59 -1.65
N THR A 182 3.52 15.23 -0.54
CA THR A 182 4.51 14.68 0.40
C THR A 182 3.88 14.13 1.66
N PHE A 183 2.81 14.75 2.15
CA PHE A 183 2.16 14.28 3.38
C PHE A 183 0.65 14.49 3.34
N LYS A 184 -0.05 13.72 4.18
CA LYS A 184 -1.48 13.77 4.38
C LYS A 184 -1.77 13.84 5.89
N ILE A 185 -2.78 14.61 6.28
CA ILE A 185 -3.24 14.73 7.66
C ILE A 185 -4.72 14.39 7.70
N SER A 186 -5.08 13.49 8.60
CA SER A 186 -6.44 12.98 8.69
C SER A 186 -6.85 12.78 10.14
N PRO A 187 -7.72 13.63 10.70
CA PRO A 187 -8.45 13.29 11.91
C PRO A 187 -9.32 12.06 11.65
N PHE A 188 -9.44 11.22 12.64
CA PHE A 188 -10.24 10.01 12.56
C PHE A 188 -10.98 9.70 13.87
N ALA A 189 -12.06 8.97 13.74
CA ALA A 189 -12.77 8.38 14.86
C ALA A 189 -13.29 6.99 14.46
N GLY A 190 -13.49 6.15 15.44
CA GLY A 190 -13.92 4.79 15.18
C GLY A 190 -14.43 4.08 16.43
N PHE A 191 -14.80 2.86 16.22
CA PHE A 191 -15.20 1.94 17.27
C PHE A 191 -14.71 0.53 16.97
N GLY A 192 -14.62 -0.27 18.01
CA GLY A 192 -14.15 -1.64 17.88
C GLY A 192 -14.49 -2.49 19.09
N VAL A 193 -13.81 -3.61 19.15
CA VAL A 193 -13.90 -4.57 20.26
C VAL A 193 -12.52 -4.87 20.76
N ASN A 194 -12.32 -4.71 22.05
CA ASN A 194 -11.07 -5.11 22.69
C ASN A 194 -11.30 -6.45 23.41
N ASN A 195 -10.59 -7.47 22.97
CA ASN A 195 -10.60 -8.76 23.64
C ASN A 195 -9.23 -9.01 24.28
N ILE A 196 -9.22 -9.06 25.61
CA ILE A 196 -8.03 -9.30 26.41
C ILE A 196 -8.05 -10.75 26.87
N TYR A 197 -6.97 -11.48 26.58
CA TYR A 197 -6.78 -12.87 26.94
C TYR A 197 -5.81 -13.00 28.11
N TYR A 198 -6.24 -13.73 29.11
CA TYR A 198 -5.46 -14.13 30.26
C TYR A 198 -5.24 -15.64 30.23
N ARG A 199 -3.97 -16.05 30.29
CA ARG A 199 -3.63 -17.47 30.44
C ARG A 199 -3.40 -17.78 31.90
N ASN A 200 -4.20 -18.71 32.45
CA ASN A 200 -4.07 -19.13 33.82
C ASN A 200 -2.72 -19.86 34.04
N PRO A 201 -1.87 -19.38 34.94
CA PRO A 201 -0.61 -20.05 35.25
C PRO A 201 -0.79 -21.38 36.03
N ASP A 202 -1.95 -21.58 36.64
CA ASP A 202 -2.24 -22.81 37.38
C ASP A 202 -2.60 -23.96 36.44
N ALA A 203 -1.63 -24.86 36.22
CA ALA A 203 -1.78 -26.00 35.33
C ALA A 203 -2.80 -27.06 35.83
N ALA A 204 -3.15 -27.04 37.11
CA ALA A 204 -4.12 -27.94 37.74
C ALA A 204 -5.56 -27.43 37.61
N SER A 205 -5.75 -26.19 37.23
CA SER A 205 -7.07 -25.59 37.07
C SER A 205 -7.80 -26.17 35.83
N GLU A 206 -9.09 -26.40 35.97
CA GLU A 206 -9.98 -26.77 34.84
C GLU A 206 -10.10 -25.63 33.81
N VAL A 207 -10.03 -24.35 34.26
CA VAL A 207 -10.06 -23.18 33.41
C VAL A 207 -8.64 -22.73 33.07
N LYS A 208 -8.18 -23.06 31.86
CA LYS A 208 -6.84 -22.69 31.37
C LYS A 208 -6.73 -21.27 30.87
N ASP A 209 -7.78 -20.78 30.24
CA ASP A 209 -7.80 -19.46 29.61
C ASP A 209 -9.08 -18.71 30.00
N ASP A 210 -8.93 -17.43 30.23
CA ASP A 210 -10.04 -16.51 30.47
C ASP A 210 -9.91 -15.29 29.54
N ASP A 211 -11.04 -14.64 29.26
CA ASP A 211 -11.10 -13.51 28.36
C ASP A 211 -12.00 -12.42 28.92
N ASN A 212 -11.67 -11.18 28.63
CA ASN A 212 -12.53 -10.02 28.92
C ASN A 212 -12.73 -9.21 27.65
N ILE A 213 -13.98 -9.06 27.26
CA ILE A 213 -14.38 -8.39 26.02
C ILE A 213 -14.98 -7.05 26.38
N GLY A 214 -14.54 -6.00 25.69
CA GLY A 214 -15.05 -4.65 25.87
C GLY A 214 -15.30 -3.94 24.54
N PHE A 215 -16.34 -3.10 24.53
CA PHE A 215 -16.56 -2.18 23.42
C PHE A 215 -15.59 -1.01 23.50
N THR A 216 -15.04 -0.62 22.37
CA THR A 216 -14.02 0.43 22.27
C THR A 216 -14.52 1.59 21.42
N LEU A 217 -14.26 2.81 21.89
CA LEU A 217 -14.36 4.04 21.11
C LEU A 217 -12.96 4.64 20.96
N LEU A 218 -12.63 5.12 19.79
CA LEU A 218 -11.31 5.70 19.52
C LEU A 218 -11.42 6.97 18.68
N ALA A 219 -10.51 7.92 18.92
CA ALA A 219 -10.39 9.14 18.11
C ALA A 219 -8.95 9.67 18.15
N GLY A 220 -8.49 10.22 17.03
CA GLY A 220 -7.11 10.70 16.92
C GLY A 220 -6.77 11.36 15.61
N LEU A 221 -5.47 11.43 15.36
CA LEU A 221 -4.87 12.02 14.16
C LEU A 221 -3.94 11.01 13.48
N SER A 222 -4.01 10.97 12.16
CA SER A 222 -3.11 10.25 11.28
C SER A 222 -2.27 11.23 10.46
N PHE A 223 -0.97 10.92 10.35
CA PHE A 223 -0.01 11.64 9.53
C PHE A 223 0.63 10.64 8.58
N ASP A 224 0.41 10.79 7.28
CA ASP A 224 1.02 9.94 6.27
C ASP A 224 2.16 10.71 5.59
N LEU A 225 3.38 10.19 5.67
CA LEU A 225 4.53 10.69 4.91
C LEU A 225 4.67 9.87 3.64
N LYS A 226 4.33 10.49 2.50
CA LYS A 226 4.40 9.86 1.18
C LYS A 226 5.83 9.93 0.65
N PHE A 227 6.37 8.82 0.18
CA PHE A 227 7.76 8.78 -0.29
C PHE A 227 7.93 8.14 -1.66
N LEU A 228 6.93 7.41 -2.15
CA LEU A 228 6.98 6.77 -3.46
C LEU A 228 5.60 6.69 -4.07
N ASN A 229 5.51 7.05 -5.35
CA ASN A 229 4.37 6.76 -6.19
C ASN A 229 4.82 5.84 -7.32
N SER A 230 4.28 4.62 -7.37
CA SER A 230 4.57 3.67 -8.44
C SER A 230 3.37 3.52 -9.36
N LEU A 231 3.62 3.64 -10.65
CA LEU A 231 2.63 3.36 -11.68
C LEU A 231 2.50 1.85 -11.83
N PHE A 232 1.28 1.34 -11.85
CA PHE A 232 1.02 -0.04 -12.24
C PHE A 232 0.08 -0.09 -13.44
N LEU A 233 0.35 -1.05 -14.31
CA LEU A 233 -0.49 -1.35 -15.48
C LEU A 233 -0.88 -2.83 -15.35
N THR A 234 -2.16 -3.08 -15.17
CA THR A 234 -2.71 -4.43 -15.22
C THR A 234 -3.42 -4.63 -16.56
N GLY A 235 -2.89 -5.53 -17.39
CA GLY A 235 -3.55 -5.99 -18.59
C GLY A 235 -4.49 -7.14 -18.25
N ASP A 236 -5.76 -7.01 -18.61
CA ASP A 236 -6.65 -8.16 -18.69
C ASP A 236 -6.64 -8.67 -20.14
N PRO A 237 -5.96 -9.78 -20.44
CA PRO A 237 -5.87 -10.30 -21.80
C PRO A 237 -7.23 -10.72 -22.37
N VAL A 238 -8.23 -10.96 -21.51
CA VAL A 238 -9.57 -11.38 -21.92
C VAL A 238 -10.46 -10.19 -22.27
N ARG A 239 -10.26 -9.04 -21.59
CA ARG A 239 -11.12 -7.84 -21.76
C ARG A 239 -10.53 -6.75 -22.60
N SER A 240 -9.33 -6.88 -23.12
CA SER A 240 -8.61 -5.88 -23.92
C SER A 240 -8.55 -4.49 -23.26
N SER A 241 -8.63 -4.43 -21.93
CA SER A 241 -8.58 -3.19 -21.16
C SER A 241 -7.30 -3.08 -20.36
N ILE A 242 -6.58 -1.99 -20.49
CA ILE A 242 -5.52 -1.63 -19.53
C ILE A 242 -6.20 -0.92 -18.37
N ASN A 243 -6.15 -1.55 -17.21
CA ASN A 243 -6.43 -0.86 -15.97
C ASN A 243 -5.09 -0.35 -15.43
N GLY A 244 -4.88 0.94 -15.56
CA GLY A 244 -3.75 1.61 -14.94
C GLY A 244 -4.13 2.22 -13.61
N GLY A 245 -3.15 2.40 -12.75
CA GLY A 245 -3.34 3.07 -11.48
C GLY A 245 -2.01 3.48 -10.85
N ILE A 246 -2.11 4.13 -9.72
CA ILE A 246 -0.96 4.55 -8.92
C ILE A 246 -1.06 3.87 -7.56
N ASN A 247 0.05 3.28 -7.13
CA ASN A 247 0.27 2.88 -5.76
C ASN A 247 1.02 4.00 -5.05
N GLU A 248 0.39 4.62 -4.08
CA GLU A 248 0.99 5.58 -3.18
C GLU A 248 1.54 4.83 -1.96
N HIS A 249 2.84 4.94 -1.73
CA HIS A 249 3.53 4.34 -0.60
C HIS A 249 3.80 5.41 0.45
N SER A 250 3.43 5.15 1.68
CA SER A 250 3.63 6.09 2.79
C SER A 250 3.97 5.40 4.11
N PHE A 251 4.63 6.14 4.99
CA PHE A 251 4.66 5.82 6.41
C PHE A 251 3.51 6.55 7.10
N LYS A 252 2.66 5.81 7.77
CA LYS A 252 1.48 6.31 8.48
C LYS A 252 1.75 6.28 9.99
N LEU A 253 1.86 7.46 10.59
CA LEU A 253 1.91 7.64 12.05
C LEU A 253 0.51 7.97 12.54
N ARG A 254 -0.01 7.23 13.51
CA ARG A 254 -1.30 7.49 14.14
C ARG A 254 -1.12 7.67 15.64
N VAL A 255 -1.73 8.71 16.19
CA VAL A 255 -1.80 8.96 17.62
C VAL A 255 -3.27 9.15 17.99
N TYR A 256 -3.76 8.36 18.93
CA TYR A 256 -5.17 8.37 19.27
C TYR A 256 -5.44 8.00 20.72
N ALA A 257 -6.51 8.57 21.26
CA ALA A 257 -7.09 8.14 22.52
C ALA A 257 -8.11 7.03 22.26
N GLU A 258 -8.15 6.08 23.16
CA GLU A 258 -9.07 4.96 23.13
C GLU A 258 -9.75 4.86 24.50
N ARG A 259 -11.05 4.62 24.51
CA ARG A 259 -11.83 4.29 25.68
C ARG A 259 -12.44 2.91 25.49
N THR A 260 -12.14 1.99 26.37
CA THR A 260 -12.70 0.63 26.35
C THR A 260 -13.65 0.46 27.53
N GLY A 261 -14.87 0.01 27.31
CA GLY A 261 -15.77 -0.41 28.39
C GLY A 261 -15.57 -1.91 28.63
N LEU A 262 -14.88 -2.30 29.68
CA LEU A 262 -14.77 -3.69 30.06
C LEU A 262 -15.99 -4.13 30.86
N GLY A 263 -16.34 -5.43 30.77
CA GLY A 263 -17.52 -5.99 31.40
C GLY A 263 -17.52 -5.97 32.95
N ASN A 264 -16.39 -5.61 33.56
CA ASN A 264 -16.22 -5.48 35.01
C ASN A 264 -16.44 -4.05 35.55
N GLY A 265 -16.98 -3.14 34.72
CA GLY A 265 -17.26 -1.75 35.12
C GLY A 265 -16.07 -0.80 35.05
N LEU A 266 -14.88 -1.29 34.72
CA LEU A 266 -13.72 -0.44 34.43
C LEU A 266 -13.93 0.27 33.09
N ALA A 267 -13.70 1.57 33.05
CA ALA A 267 -13.71 2.37 31.84
C ALA A 267 -12.30 2.87 31.51
N PRO A 268 -11.45 2.01 30.97
CA PRO A 268 -10.06 2.32 30.74
C PRO A 268 -9.88 3.30 29.60
N TYR A 269 -8.99 4.27 29.83
CA TYR A 269 -8.47 5.14 28.78
C TYR A 269 -7.05 4.73 28.45
N SER A 270 -6.72 4.77 27.16
CA SER A 270 -5.36 4.59 26.69
C SER A 270 -5.02 5.61 25.63
N ILE A 271 -3.74 5.95 25.53
CA ILE A 271 -3.16 6.68 24.41
C ILE A 271 -2.38 5.67 23.59
N ASN A 272 -2.69 5.58 22.33
CA ASN A 272 -2.08 4.65 21.41
C ASN A 272 -1.26 5.41 20.36
N CYS A 273 -0.13 4.81 19.99
CA CYS A 273 0.71 5.29 18.89
C CYS A 273 1.00 4.12 17.96
N SER A 274 0.79 4.29 16.68
CA SER A 274 1.16 3.28 15.68
C SER A 274 1.95 3.87 14.53
N LEU A 275 2.94 3.12 14.05
CA LEU A 275 3.71 3.43 12.85
C LEU A 275 3.56 2.30 11.86
N CYS A 276 2.98 2.61 10.71
CA CYS A 276 2.65 1.63 9.69
C CYS A 276 3.28 2.00 8.35
N TYR A 277 3.67 0.99 7.60
CA TYR A 277 3.84 1.10 6.17
C TYR A 277 2.47 0.95 5.51
N ASN A 278 2.13 1.86 4.61
CA ASN A 278 0.85 1.93 3.94
C ASN A 278 1.02 1.99 2.43
N ILE A 279 0.23 1.21 1.72
CA ILE A 279 0.11 1.22 0.27
C ILE A 279 -1.35 1.55 -0.06
N LEU A 280 -1.56 2.61 -0.84
CA LEU A 280 -2.88 3.01 -1.33
C LEU A 280 -2.90 2.96 -2.85
N SER A 281 -3.73 2.09 -3.40
CA SER A 281 -3.93 1.93 -4.84
C SER A 281 -5.14 2.73 -5.31
N LYS A 282 -4.95 3.56 -6.32
CA LYS A 282 -6.03 4.32 -7.00
C LYS A 282 -5.99 4.02 -8.49
N SER A 283 -7.12 3.64 -9.07
CA SER A 283 -7.25 3.42 -10.50
C SER A 283 -7.24 4.74 -11.27
N MET A 284 -6.76 4.72 -12.51
CA MET A 284 -6.96 5.81 -13.45
C MET A 284 -8.41 5.83 -13.92
N LYS A 285 -8.95 7.03 -14.11
CA LYS A 285 -10.23 7.20 -14.81
C LYS A 285 -9.97 7.13 -16.31
N HIS A 286 -10.72 6.33 -16.99
CA HIS A 286 -10.83 6.35 -18.44
C HIS A 286 -11.79 7.45 -18.89
#